data_17a9835aaf12d5f2eeb9e1d6b41da74e
#
_entry.id   17a9835aaf12d5f2eeb9e1d6b41da74e
#
_cell.length_a   1.000
_cell.length_b   1.000
_cell.length_c   1.000
_cell.angle_alpha   90.00
_cell.angle_beta   90.00
_cell.angle_gamma   90.00
#
_symmetry.space_group_name_H-M   'P 1'
#
loop_
_entity.id
_entity.type
_entity.pdbx_description
1 polymer ?
#
loop_
_entity_poly.entity_id
_entity_poly.type
_entity_poly.pdbx_seq_one_letter_code
_entity_poly.pdbx_strand_id
1 'polypeptide(L)'
;MEKKKLSLTFRMLRLLGLNYSEEEYGQVSLWNVIKRVVKTYRDGFLLKYMMNSWLLSPISPRKLRPWVLRKIGCKVGKDVFIGDSVKVDSGHADLIYIGDHAHITGGCRLLCHQRDLSNYYVGDDAAKLPYRLGEIHIGKGCMIGMESMIMPGVTIGEGAIVGAFSLVTKDIPAWTIATGRPAKVVKQIPQRDNQES
;
A
#
# COMPACT_ATOMS: atom_id res chain seq x y z
N MET A 1 -7.08 13.69 -35.80
CA MET A 1 -6.86 12.57 -34.86
C MET A 1 -7.86 11.48 -35.17
N GLU A 2 -7.41 10.37 -35.72
CA GLU A 2 -8.29 9.20 -35.97
C GLU A 2 -8.79 8.62 -34.63
N LYS A 3 -10.13 8.58 -34.47
CA LYS A 3 -10.73 7.89 -33.30
C LYS A 3 -10.45 6.41 -33.43
N LYS A 4 -9.55 5.86 -32.62
CA LYS A 4 -9.30 4.41 -32.54
C LYS A 4 -10.61 3.69 -32.26
N LYS A 5 -10.95 2.70 -33.08
CA LYS A 5 -12.17 1.91 -32.97
C LYS A 5 -12.18 1.12 -31.65
N LEU A 6 -13.14 1.37 -30.76
CA LEU A 6 -13.26 0.71 -29.46
C LEU A 6 -13.35 -0.82 -29.60
N SER A 7 -12.64 -1.56 -28.75
CA SER A 7 -12.65 -3.01 -28.77
C SER A 7 -14.07 -3.57 -28.41
N LEU A 8 -14.40 -4.74 -28.93
CA LEU A 8 -15.65 -5.42 -28.60
C LEU A 8 -15.76 -5.67 -27.09
N THR A 9 -14.66 -6.03 -26.47
CA THR A 9 -14.54 -6.27 -25.02
C THR A 9 -14.92 -5.00 -24.22
N PHE A 10 -14.42 -3.84 -24.63
CA PHE A 10 -14.75 -2.58 -23.97
C PHE A 10 -16.23 -2.24 -24.07
N ARG A 11 -16.85 -2.48 -25.24
CA ARG A 11 -18.30 -2.27 -25.43
C ARG A 11 -19.13 -3.19 -24.53
N MET A 12 -18.71 -4.46 -24.37
CA MET A 12 -19.38 -5.41 -23.47
C MET A 12 -19.25 -4.97 -21.99
N LEU A 13 -18.06 -4.53 -21.57
CA LEU A 13 -17.86 -4.02 -20.20
C LEU A 13 -18.74 -2.80 -19.91
N ARG A 14 -18.92 -1.90 -20.88
CA ARG A 14 -19.83 -0.76 -20.77
C ARG A 14 -21.29 -1.17 -20.65
N LEU A 15 -21.74 -2.18 -21.40
CA LEU A 15 -23.11 -2.74 -21.30
C LEU A 15 -23.37 -3.35 -19.91
N LEU A 16 -22.32 -3.86 -19.24
CA LEU A 16 -22.40 -4.37 -17.87
C LEU A 16 -22.33 -3.26 -16.80
N GLY A 17 -22.38 -1.98 -17.19
CA GLY A 17 -22.36 -0.83 -16.28
C GLY A 17 -20.98 -0.45 -15.75
N LEU A 18 -19.90 -0.98 -16.31
CA LEU A 18 -18.54 -0.68 -15.90
C LEU A 18 -18.03 0.55 -16.66
N ASN A 19 -18.00 1.70 -15.98
CA ASN A 19 -17.59 3.00 -16.54
C ASN A 19 -16.07 3.19 -16.45
N TYR A 20 -15.31 2.49 -17.29
CA TYR A 20 -13.86 2.71 -17.46
C TYR A 20 -13.59 3.81 -18.49
N SER A 21 -12.44 4.50 -18.38
CA SER A 21 -12.03 5.52 -19.34
C SER A 21 -11.75 4.90 -20.71
N GLU A 22 -12.17 5.56 -21.79
CA GLU A 22 -11.92 5.11 -23.16
C GLU A 22 -10.44 5.18 -23.52
N GLU A 23 -9.73 6.15 -22.97
CA GLU A 23 -8.31 6.38 -23.23
C GLU A 23 -7.46 5.21 -22.73
N GLU A 24 -7.77 4.69 -21.55
CA GLU A 24 -7.00 3.63 -20.89
C GLU A 24 -7.45 2.21 -21.30
N TYR A 25 -8.75 2.02 -21.47
CA TYR A 25 -9.36 0.68 -21.66
C TYR A 25 -10.00 0.46 -23.02
N GLY A 26 -10.06 1.47 -23.88
CA GLY A 26 -10.73 1.38 -25.18
C GLY A 26 -10.26 0.25 -26.10
N GLN A 27 -9.02 -0.21 -25.95
CA GLN A 27 -8.38 -1.30 -26.72
C GLN A 27 -8.14 -2.57 -25.89
N VAL A 28 -8.81 -2.72 -24.74
CA VAL A 28 -8.58 -3.88 -23.86
C VAL A 28 -8.96 -5.19 -24.53
N SER A 29 -8.07 -6.19 -24.43
CA SER A 29 -8.33 -7.57 -24.88
C SER A 29 -9.12 -8.34 -23.83
N LEU A 30 -10.02 -9.24 -24.26
CA LEU A 30 -10.76 -10.15 -23.38
C LEU A 30 -9.81 -10.96 -22.47
N TRP A 31 -8.69 -11.41 -23.04
CA TRP A 31 -7.69 -12.17 -22.29
C TRP A 31 -7.06 -11.37 -21.15
N ASN A 32 -6.81 -10.09 -21.37
CA ASN A 32 -6.30 -9.20 -20.32
C ASN A 32 -7.33 -8.94 -19.22
N VAL A 33 -8.60 -8.84 -19.58
CA VAL A 33 -9.71 -8.73 -18.61
C VAL A 33 -9.78 -10.00 -17.75
N ILE A 34 -9.76 -11.18 -18.37
CA ILE A 34 -9.80 -12.46 -17.65
C ILE A 34 -8.60 -12.58 -16.69
N LYS A 35 -7.38 -12.28 -17.15
CA LYS A 35 -6.18 -12.29 -16.29
C LYS A 35 -6.33 -11.36 -15.10
N ARG A 36 -6.86 -10.16 -15.30
CA ARG A 36 -7.07 -9.16 -14.24
C ARG A 36 -8.11 -9.64 -13.23
N VAL A 37 -9.21 -10.22 -13.71
CA VAL A 37 -10.27 -10.81 -12.87
C VAL A 37 -9.70 -11.94 -12.02
N VAL A 38 -9.01 -12.90 -12.63
CA VAL A 38 -8.37 -14.03 -11.92
C VAL A 38 -7.36 -13.52 -10.87
N LYS A 39 -6.54 -12.53 -11.23
CA LYS A 39 -5.60 -11.90 -10.28
C LYS A 39 -6.36 -11.27 -9.10
N THR A 40 -7.42 -10.52 -9.36
CA THR A 40 -8.21 -9.84 -8.31
C THR A 40 -8.84 -10.85 -7.35
N TYR A 41 -9.42 -11.93 -7.85
CA TYR A 41 -10.00 -13.00 -7.01
C TYR A 41 -8.92 -13.72 -6.20
N ARG A 42 -7.78 -14.06 -6.81
CA ARG A 42 -6.64 -14.66 -6.12
C ARG A 42 -6.14 -13.76 -4.99
N ASP A 43 -5.91 -12.49 -5.28
CA ASP A 43 -5.37 -11.54 -4.32
C ASP A 43 -6.35 -11.29 -3.17
N GLY A 44 -7.65 -11.17 -3.48
CA GLY A 44 -8.72 -11.10 -2.50
C GLY A 44 -8.79 -12.33 -1.59
N PHE A 45 -8.66 -13.53 -2.16
CA PHE A 45 -8.60 -14.77 -1.39
C PHE A 45 -7.39 -14.81 -0.46
N LEU A 46 -6.20 -14.48 -0.96
CA LEU A 46 -4.97 -14.46 -0.18
C LEU A 46 -5.08 -13.47 1.00
N LEU A 47 -5.55 -12.24 0.74
CA LEU A 47 -5.70 -11.21 1.78
C LEU A 47 -6.77 -11.56 2.80
N LYS A 48 -7.91 -12.08 2.36
CA LYS A 48 -9.04 -12.35 3.26
C LYS A 48 -8.83 -13.61 4.09
N TYR A 49 -8.41 -14.71 3.46
CA TYR A 49 -8.41 -16.01 4.11
C TYR A 49 -7.04 -16.48 4.58
N MET A 50 -5.96 -16.14 3.89
CA MET A 50 -4.63 -16.57 4.31
C MET A 50 -3.96 -15.58 5.26
N MET A 51 -4.02 -14.27 4.96
CA MET A 51 -3.35 -13.25 5.76
C MET A 51 -3.98 -13.07 7.15
N ASN A 52 -5.32 -13.20 7.24
CA ASN A 52 -6.09 -12.97 8.47
C ASN A 52 -6.73 -14.23 9.06
N SER A 53 -6.37 -15.42 8.58
CA SER A 53 -6.92 -16.67 9.10
C SER A 53 -6.40 -16.96 10.50
N TRP A 54 -7.31 -17.19 11.46
CA TRP A 54 -6.96 -17.60 12.82
C TRP A 54 -6.29 -18.99 12.84
N LEU A 55 -6.72 -19.90 11.95
CA LEU A 55 -6.16 -21.24 11.83
C LEU A 55 -4.70 -21.25 11.39
N LEU A 56 -4.30 -20.27 10.55
CA LEU A 56 -2.93 -20.12 10.04
C LEU A 56 -2.11 -19.14 10.87
N SER A 57 -2.70 -18.52 11.90
CA SER A 57 -2.03 -17.55 12.79
C SER A 57 -0.74 -18.09 13.43
N PRO A 58 -0.67 -19.35 13.87
CA PRO A 58 0.55 -19.92 14.44
C PRO A 58 1.71 -20.03 13.43
N ILE A 59 1.42 -20.09 12.12
CA ILE A 59 2.43 -20.24 11.06
C ILE A 59 3.17 -18.92 10.79
N SER A 60 3.27 -18.10 11.78
CA SER A 60 4.22 -16.99 11.84
C SER A 60 3.91 -15.75 10.99
N PRO A 61 3.72 -14.62 11.62
CA PRO A 61 3.64 -13.31 10.96
C PRO A 61 4.90 -12.93 10.18
N ARG A 62 6.02 -13.65 10.41
CA ARG A 62 7.29 -13.45 9.67
C ARG A 62 7.41 -14.30 8.39
N LYS A 63 6.58 -15.33 8.22
CA LYS A 63 6.65 -16.22 7.03
C LYS A 63 5.43 -16.06 6.13
N LEU A 64 4.23 -16.36 6.64
CA LEU A 64 3.02 -16.41 5.81
C LEU A 64 2.61 -15.03 5.31
N ARG A 65 2.48 -14.05 6.21
CA ARG A 65 2.00 -12.71 5.84
C ARG A 65 2.94 -11.96 4.88
N PRO A 66 4.26 -11.94 5.09
CA PRO A 66 5.20 -11.40 4.10
C PRO A 66 5.15 -12.13 2.75
N TRP A 67 4.95 -13.48 2.78
CA TRP A 67 4.78 -14.25 1.56
C TRP A 67 3.50 -13.85 0.80
N VAL A 68 2.36 -13.68 1.49
CA VAL A 68 1.12 -13.19 0.89
C VAL A 68 1.34 -11.83 0.24
N LEU A 69 1.97 -10.89 0.94
CA LEU A 69 2.25 -9.54 0.40
C LEU A 69 3.12 -9.61 -0.86
N ARG A 70 4.16 -10.46 -0.89
CA ARG A 70 4.96 -10.68 -2.12
C ARG A 70 4.12 -11.25 -3.26
N LYS A 71 3.21 -12.17 -2.98
CA LYS A 71 2.34 -12.80 -4.01
C LYS A 71 1.35 -11.83 -4.64
N ILE A 72 0.86 -10.85 -3.90
CA ILE A 72 -0.02 -9.80 -4.44
C ILE A 72 0.73 -8.68 -5.15
N GLY A 73 2.07 -8.59 -4.99
CA GLY A 73 2.92 -7.63 -5.72
C GLY A 73 3.82 -6.74 -4.87
N CYS A 74 3.67 -6.71 -3.53
CA CYS A 74 4.55 -5.92 -2.67
C CYS A 74 6.00 -6.42 -2.74
N LYS A 75 6.95 -5.49 -2.68
CA LYS A 75 8.38 -5.80 -2.58
C LYS A 75 8.75 -5.82 -1.10
N VAL A 76 8.91 -7.02 -0.56
CA VAL A 76 9.10 -7.25 0.89
C VAL A 76 10.44 -7.93 1.12
N GLY A 77 11.26 -7.33 1.95
CA GLY A 77 12.59 -7.79 2.34
C GLY A 77 12.60 -9.07 3.20
N LYS A 78 13.75 -9.36 3.78
CA LYS A 78 13.97 -10.51 4.66
C LYS A 78 13.53 -10.20 6.09
N ASP A 79 13.08 -11.24 6.81
CA ASP A 79 12.76 -11.18 8.24
C ASP A 79 11.75 -10.06 8.64
N VAL A 80 10.85 -9.70 7.73
CA VAL A 80 9.83 -8.70 7.98
C VAL A 80 8.72 -9.29 8.84
N PHE A 81 8.33 -8.56 9.89
CA PHE A 81 7.15 -8.89 10.69
C PHE A 81 5.94 -8.11 10.18
N ILE A 82 4.87 -8.83 9.86
CA ILE A 82 3.57 -8.24 9.50
C ILE A 82 2.53 -8.71 10.53
N GLY A 83 1.97 -7.75 11.27
CA GLY A 83 0.89 -7.98 12.22
C GLY A 83 -0.40 -8.46 11.55
N ASP A 84 -1.38 -8.80 12.36
CA ASP A 84 -2.72 -9.13 11.89
C ASP A 84 -3.45 -7.87 11.39
N SER A 85 -4.46 -8.07 10.55
CA SER A 85 -5.32 -7.00 10.05
C SER A 85 -4.58 -5.84 9.34
N VAL A 86 -3.32 -6.02 8.95
CA VAL A 86 -2.61 -5.05 8.11
C VAL A 86 -3.28 -5.00 6.74
N LYS A 87 -3.67 -3.80 6.32
CA LYS A 87 -4.33 -3.56 5.04
C LYS A 87 -3.39 -2.84 4.08
N VAL A 88 -3.26 -3.39 2.88
CA VAL A 88 -2.50 -2.78 1.80
C VAL A 88 -3.42 -2.45 0.64
N ASP A 89 -3.02 -1.49 -0.17
CA ASP A 89 -3.69 -1.16 -1.43
C ASP A 89 -3.47 -2.28 -2.45
N SER A 90 -4.42 -3.23 -2.52
CA SER A 90 -4.29 -4.42 -3.36
C SER A 90 -4.26 -4.11 -4.87
N GLY A 91 -4.85 -2.97 -5.27
CA GLY A 91 -4.81 -2.50 -6.66
C GLY A 91 -3.44 -1.97 -7.08
N HIS A 92 -2.63 -1.52 -6.12
CA HIS A 92 -1.33 -0.88 -6.31
C HIS A 92 -0.27 -1.46 -5.36
N ALA A 93 -0.33 -2.76 -5.09
CA ALA A 93 0.58 -3.44 -4.18
C ALA A 93 2.05 -3.41 -4.66
N ASP A 94 2.28 -3.27 -5.96
CA ASP A 94 3.58 -3.10 -6.60
C ASP A 94 4.27 -1.77 -6.27
N LEU A 95 3.54 -0.79 -5.72
CA LEU A 95 4.05 0.48 -5.22
C LEU A 95 4.49 0.42 -3.73
N ILE A 96 4.44 -0.75 -3.09
CA ILE A 96 4.80 -0.91 -1.67
C ILE A 96 6.12 -1.63 -1.54
N TYR A 97 7.08 -0.95 -0.90
CA TYR A 97 8.44 -1.43 -0.63
C TYR A 97 8.66 -1.52 0.88
N ILE A 98 9.01 -2.69 1.39
CA ILE A 98 9.26 -2.94 2.80
C ILE A 98 10.65 -3.52 2.94
N GLY A 99 11.53 -2.81 3.62
CA GLY A 99 12.92 -3.18 3.85
C GLY A 99 13.08 -4.36 4.81
N ASP A 100 14.30 -4.90 4.85
CA ASP A 100 14.65 -6.02 5.72
C ASP A 100 14.40 -5.68 7.20
N HIS A 101 13.98 -6.67 7.98
CA HIS A 101 13.76 -6.57 9.44
C HIS A 101 12.72 -5.52 9.85
N ALA A 102 11.94 -4.96 8.91
CA ALA A 102 10.87 -4.03 9.25
C ALA A 102 9.78 -4.72 10.07
N HIS A 103 9.18 -3.99 11.00
CA HIS A 103 8.15 -4.47 11.91
C HIS A 103 6.89 -3.63 11.76
N ILE A 104 5.88 -4.15 11.05
CA ILE A 104 4.59 -3.50 10.86
C ILE A 104 3.59 -4.18 11.77
N THR A 105 3.13 -3.47 12.81
CA THR A 105 2.20 -4.03 13.79
C THR A 105 0.76 -4.09 13.27
N GLY A 106 -0.14 -4.68 14.04
CA GLY A 106 -1.51 -4.96 13.61
C GLY A 106 -2.33 -3.72 13.26
N GLY A 107 -3.28 -3.89 12.35
CA GLY A 107 -4.24 -2.86 11.95
C GLY A 107 -3.70 -1.74 11.06
N CYS A 108 -2.39 -1.70 10.79
CA CYS A 108 -1.78 -0.67 9.94
C CYS A 108 -2.36 -0.67 8.52
N ARG A 109 -2.39 0.51 7.89
CA ARG A 109 -2.90 0.72 6.54
C ARG A 109 -1.85 1.39 5.67
N LEU A 110 -1.55 0.79 4.50
CA LEU A 110 -0.63 1.31 3.51
C LEU A 110 -1.45 1.68 2.27
N LEU A 111 -1.63 2.99 2.01
CA LEU A 111 -2.43 3.51 0.90
C LEU A 111 -1.51 4.09 -0.17
N CYS A 112 -1.61 3.60 -1.40
CA CYS A 112 -0.81 4.05 -2.54
C CYS A 112 -1.56 5.00 -3.47
N HIS A 113 -2.84 5.28 -3.21
CA HIS A 113 -3.64 6.21 -4.00
C HIS A 113 -4.47 7.14 -3.13
N GLN A 114 -4.72 8.34 -3.64
CA GLN A 114 -5.68 9.30 -3.09
C GLN A 114 -6.24 10.16 -4.23
N ARG A 115 -7.37 10.83 -3.99
CA ARG A 115 -7.87 11.82 -4.95
C ARG A 115 -6.87 12.96 -5.09
N ASP A 116 -6.64 13.39 -6.32
CA ASP A 116 -5.84 14.59 -6.59
C ASP A 116 -6.73 15.83 -6.46
N LEU A 117 -6.41 16.64 -5.46
CA LEU A 117 -7.17 17.86 -5.14
C LEU A 117 -6.52 19.13 -5.71
N SER A 118 -5.50 19.02 -6.55
CA SER A 118 -4.75 20.15 -7.09
C SER A 118 -5.62 21.13 -7.88
N ASN A 119 -6.67 20.61 -8.53
CA ASN A 119 -7.63 21.37 -9.33
C ASN A 119 -9.07 21.15 -8.81
N TYR A 120 -9.27 21.23 -7.50
CA TYR A 120 -10.58 21.05 -6.88
C TYR A 120 -11.11 22.38 -6.35
N TYR A 121 -12.27 22.80 -6.84
CA TYR A 121 -12.87 24.08 -6.54
C TYR A 121 -14.29 23.93 -5.97
N VAL A 122 -14.81 25.01 -5.39
CA VAL A 122 -16.19 25.04 -4.88
C VAL A 122 -17.18 24.76 -6.02
N GLY A 123 -18.03 23.75 -5.81
CA GLY A 123 -19.01 23.31 -6.81
C GLY A 123 -18.59 22.10 -7.65
N ASP A 124 -17.33 21.66 -7.54
CA ASP A 124 -16.84 20.48 -8.23
C ASP A 124 -17.35 19.18 -7.58
N ASP A 125 -17.50 18.14 -8.41
CA ASP A 125 -17.84 16.80 -7.96
C ASP A 125 -16.57 16.02 -7.60
N ALA A 126 -16.31 15.85 -6.32
CA ALA A 126 -15.14 15.12 -5.81
C ALA A 126 -15.05 13.66 -6.32
N ALA A 127 -16.16 13.04 -6.69
CA ALA A 127 -16.17 11.67 -7.24
C ALA A 127 -15.53 11.58 -8.63
N LYS A 128 -15.46 12.69 -9.36
CA LYS A 128 -14.88 12.78 -10.72
C LYS A 128 -13.40 13.13 -10.73
N LEU A 129 -12.84 13.50 -9.59
CA LEU A 129 -11.42 13.84 -9.49
C LEU A 129 -10.53 12.64 -9.85
N PRO A 130 -9.40 12.86 -10.53
CA PRO A 130 -8.43 11.81 -10.82
C PRO A 130 -7.80 11.27 -9.54
N TYR A 131 -7.19 10.08 -9.63
CA TYR A 131 -6.37 9.56 -8.55
C TYR A 131 -4.91 9.93 -8.77
N ARG A 132 -4.25 10.32 -7.66
CA ARG A 132 -2.81 10.44 -7.59
C ARG A 132 -2.25 9.20 -6.91
N LEU A 133 -1.28 8.56 -7.56
CA LEU A 133 -0.54 7.42 -7.02
C LEU A 133 0.75 7.89 -6.35
N GLY A 134 1.25 7.12 -5.37
CA GLY A 134 2.53 7.35 -4.73
C GLY A 134 3.10 6.08 -4.14
N GLU A 135 4.38 5.84 -4.36
CA GLU A 135 5.10 4.71 -3.77
C GLU A 135 5.24 4.88 -2.26
N ILE A 136 5.16 3.78 -1.52
CA ILE A 136 5.47 3.74 -0.10
C ILE A 136 6.76 2.98 0.09
N HIS A 137 7.74 3.63 0.73
CA HIS A 137 9.01 3.03 1.08
C HIS A 137 9.16 2.95 2.61
N ILE A 138 9.18 1.74 3.15
CA ILE A 138 9.47 1.49 4.56
C ILE A 138 10.90 0.94 4.64
N GLY A 139 11.79 1.71 5.25
CA GLY A 139 13.21 1.39 5.37
C GLY A 139 13.50 0.15 6.23
N LYS A 140 14.75 -0.29 6.17
CA LYS A 140 15.25 -1.42 6.96
C LYS A 140 15.10 -1.15 8.45
N GLY A 141 14.67 -2.16 9.24
CA GLY A 141 14.58 -2.08 10.69
C GLY A 141 13.55 -1.08 11.23
N CYS A 142 12.69 -0.52 10.38
CA CYS A 142 11.62 0.38 10.83
C CYS A 142 10.60 -0.35 11.70
N MET A 143 9.98 0.39 12.62
CA MET A 143 8.86 -0.09 13.41
C MET A 143 7.64 0.82 13.20
N ILE A 144 6.54 0.23 12.72
CA ILE A 144 5.28 0.94 12.53
C ILE A 144 4.29 0.50 13.60
N GLY A 145 3.93 1.43 14.47
CA GLY A 145 3.00 1.21 15.57
C GLY A 145 1.58 0.90 15.09
N MET A 146 0.86 0.17 15.93
CA MET A 146 -0.49 -0.35 15.68
C MET A 146 -1.45 0.74 15.15
N GLU A 147 -2.35 0.35 14.23
CA GLU A 147 -3.41 1.21 13.65
C GLU A 147 -2.89 2.49 12.97
N SER A 148 -1.60 2.54 12.63
CA SER A 148 -1.05 3.67 11.88
C SER A 148 -1.42 3.59 10.40
N MET A 149 -1.56 4.76 9.78
CA MET A 149 -1.85 4.91 8.36
C MET A 149 -0.70 5.62 7.65
N ILE A 150 -0.19 5.02 6.58
CA ILE A 150 0.87 5.57 5.74
C ILE A 150 0.23 6.02 4.43
N MET A 151 0.41 7.30 4.09
CA MET A 151 -0.19 7.92 2.92
C MET A 151 0.67 7.75 1.67
N PRO A 152 0.08 7.93 0.46
CA PRO A 152 0.80 7.78 -0.81
C PRO A 152 2.03 8.71 -0.90
N GLY A 153 3.13 8.18 -1.41
CA GLY A 153 4.37 8.92 -1.66
C GLY A 153 5.28 9.07 -0.44
N VAL A 154 5.00 8.38 0.67
CA VAL A 154 5.77 8.50 1.91
C VAL A 154 6.95 7.54 1.94
N THR A 155 8.11 8.07 2.32
CA THR A 155 9.31 7.31 2.68
C THR A 155 9.54 7.35 4.19
N ILE A 156 9.68 6.18 4.81
CA ILE A 156 10.08 6.03 6.22
C ILE A 156 11.53 5.53 6.22
N GLY A 157 12.44 6.36 6.72
CA GLY A 157 13.88 6.10 6.72
C GLY A 157 14.29 4.93 7.61
N GLU A 158 15.47 4.36 7.38
CA GLU A 158 16.02 3.22 8.12
C GLU A 158 15.96 3.44 9.63
N GLY A 159 15.56 2.42 10.39
CA GLY A 159 15.52 2.44 11.86
C GLY A 159 14.49 3.41 12.46
N ALA A 160 13.67 4.07 11.64
CA ALA A 160 12.65 4.99 12.15
C ALA A 160 11.51 4.26 12.86
N ILE A 161 10.93 4.89 13.87
CA ILE A 161 9.80 4.37 14.63
C ILE A 161 8.60 5.30 14.44
N VAL A 162 7.49 4.75 14.01
CA VAL A 162 6.19 5.42 13.96
C VAL A 162 5.36 4.96 15.15
N GLY A 163 4.93 5.89 15.99
CA GLY A 163 4.07 5.61 17.14
C GLY A 163 2.70 5.10 16.70
N ALA A 164 2.02 4.34 17.57
CA ALA A 164 0.69 3.81 17.28
C ALA A 164 -0.34 4.92 16.96
N PHE A 165 -1.37 4.59 16.17
CA PHE A 165 -2.45 5.51 15.76
C PHE A 165 -1.97 6.76 15.01
N SER A 166 -0.80 6.73 14.38
CA SER A 166 -0.26 7.86 13.64
C SER A 166 -0.78 7.92 12.20
N LEU A 167 -0.94 9.16 11.68
CA LEU A 167 -1.21 9.42 10.27
C LEU A 167 0.04 10.01 9.61
N VAL A 168 0.76 9.21 8.86
CA VAL A 168 2.01 9.62 8.21
C VAL A 168 1.72 10.18 6.83
N THR A 169 1.85 11.50 6.67
CA THR A 169 1.56 12.24 5.44
C THR A 169 2.79 12.84 4.77
N LYS A 170 3.96 12.74 5.42
CA LYS A 170 5.25 13.22 4.95
C LYS A 170 6.33 12.22 5.33
N ASP A 171 7.47 12.31 4.66
CA ASP A 171 8.62 11.47 4.94
C ASP A 171 9.08 11.55 6.39
N ILE A 172 9.50 10.42 6.92
CA ILE A 172 10.08 10.30 8.26
C ILE A 172 11.58 10.01 8.11
N PRO A 173 12.45 10.88 8.63
CA PRO A 173 13.89 10.69 8.55
C PRO A 173 14.35 9.40 9.25
N ALA A 174 15.47 8.83 8.79
CA ALA A 174 16.10 7.68 9.43
C ALA A 174 16.42 7.96 10.90
N TRP A 175 16.33 6.91 11.73
CA TRP A 175 16.69 6.96 13.16
C TRP A 175 15.94 8.04 13.96
N THR A 176 14.66 8.27 13.61
CA THR A 176 13.77 9.17 14.35
C THR A 176 12.54 8.44 14.88
N ILE A 177 11.92 9.02 15.88
CA ILE A 177 10.60 8.62 16.38
C ILE A 177 9.61 9.69 15.96
N ALA A 178 8.56 9.29 15.23
CA ALA A 178 7.48 10.18 14.82
C ALA A 178 6.14 9.66 15.32
N THR A 179 5.24 10.57 15.72
CA THR A 179 3.91 10.20 16.21
C THR A 179 2.89 11.30 15.95
N GLY A 180 1.61 10.94 15.97
CA GLY A 180 0.51 11.90 15.91
C GLY A 180 -0.26 11.93 14.59
N ARG A 181 -1.24 12.83 14.48
CA ARG A 181 -2.14 13.02 13.32
C ARG A 181 -2.23 14.51 12.97
N PRO A 182 -1.45 15.00 11.99
CA PRO A 182 -0.42 14.29 11.22
C PRO A 182 0.81 13.94 12.07
N ALA A 183 1.54 12.88 11.68
CA ALA A 183 2.74 12.45 12.38
C ALA A 183 3.85 13.50 12.26
N LYS A 184 4.52 13.78 13.38
CA LYS A 184 5.67 14.67 13.47
C LYS A 184 6.79 13.98 14.20
N VAL A 185 8.04 14.27 13.81
CA VAL A 185 9.22 13.79 14.53
C VAL A 185 9.22 14.42 15.93
N VAL A 186 9.28 13.56 16.95
CA VAL A 186 9.29 13.95 18.37
C VAL A 186 10.62 13.66 19.05
N LYS A 187 11.46 12.78 18.46
CA LYS A 187 12.76 12.41 19.02
C LYS A 187 13.71 11.90 17.94
N GLN A 188 14.98 12.26 18.06
CA GLN A 188 16.11 11.61 17.36
C GLN A 188 16.59 10.42 18.19
N ILE A 189 16.81 9.27 17.55
CA ILE A 189 17.37 8.10 18.21
C ILE A 189 18.89 8.33 18.34
N PRO A 190 19.45 8.33 19.56
CA PRO A 190 20.88 8.57 19.76
C PRO A 190 21.71 7.39 19.25
N GLN A 191 22.93 7.67 18.82
CA GLN A 191 23.95 6.63 18.64
C GLN A 191 24.41 6.15 20.03
N ARG A 192 24.79 4.87 20.14
CA ARG A 192 25.48 4.41 21.34
C ARG A 192 26.89 4.99 21.34
N ASP A 193 27.26 5.62 22.42
CA ASP A 193 28.66 5.91 22.66
C ASP A 193 29.41 4.57 22.68
N ASN A 194 30.49 4.45 21.89
CA ASN A 194 31.38 3.29 21.95
C ASN A 194 32.07 3.36 23.32
N GLN A 195 31.40 2.83 24.34
CA GLN A 195 32.11 2.51 25.58
C GLN A 195 32.96 1.28 25.24
N GLU A 196 34.26 1.54 25.16
CA GLU A 196 35.29 0.53 25.11
C GLU A 196 35.06 -0.45 26.26
N SER A 197 34.86 -1.72 25.91
CA SER A 197 34.87 -2.85 26.84
C SER A 197 36.24 -3.52 26.81
#